data_f89a2bb186969e357f5dd60d7a451b76
#
_entry.id   f89a2bb186969e357f5dd60d7a451b76
#
_cell.length_a   1.000
_cell.length_b   1.000
_cell.length_c   1.000
_cell.angle_alpha   90.00
_cell.angle_beta   90.00
_cell.angle_gamma   90.00
#
_symmetry.space_group_name_H-M   'P 1'
#
loop_
_entity.id
_entity.type
_entity.pdbx_description
1 polymer ?
#
loop_
_entity_poly.entity_id
_entity_poly.type
_entity_poly.pdbx_seq_one_letter_code
_entity_poly.pdbx_strand_id
1 'polypeptide(L)'
;MNAVFRKVSVTQQACVLNQALALCRATPSSQHPVWASVSERQYKSMPTHGIGRWRHLLPKEAPKKKKDKHQMKEIMAETDTTYGTLNVKVSGYDMTVVEHYSQYIHNLCNRLGIKVAESYALPTKSTEVMLMQEQGTKMYVDAVLKTHERVVQLSRLDTAVCPVFMDVLLKNQPEGVELSVKEHTEADFQARFKGRPELEGLIAQMSH
;
A
#
# COMPACT_ATOMS: atom_id res chain seq x y z
N MET A 1 -42.69 39.15 5.00
CA MET A 1 -41.39 39.27 4.26
C MET A 1 -41.54 38.43 2.99
N ASN A 2 -41.75 39.08 1.85
CA ASN A 2 -42.04 38.42 0.58
C ASN A 2 -40.74 38.14 -0.16
N ALA A 3 -40.39 36.87 -0.32
CA ALA A 3 -39.29 36.41 -1.14
C ALA A 3 -39.69 36.52 -2.62
N VAL A 4 -39.07 37.46 -3.34
CA VAL A 4 -39.26 37.63 -4.79
C VAL A 4 -38.38 36.62 -5.52
N PHE A 5 -38.98 35.49 -5.89
CA PHE A 5 -38.33 34.59 -6.85
C PHE A 5 -38.38 35.20 -8.25
N ARG A 6 -37.28 35.74 -8.73
CA ARG A 6 -37.10 36.10 -10.14
C ARG A 6 -37.08 34.82 -10.99
N LYS A 7 -38.15 34.57 -11.70
CA LYS A 7 -38.19 33.58 -12.79
C LYS A 7 -37.26 34.05 -13.89
N VAL A 8 -36.09 33.43 -14.01
CA VAL A 8 -35.22 33.59 -15.18
C VAL A 8 -35.92 32.89 -16.34
N SER A 9 -36.21 33.65 -17.41
CA SER A 9 -36.98 33.11 -18.54
C SER A 9 -36.17 32.07 -19.29
N VAL A 10 -36.83 31.01 -19.74
CA VAL A 10 -36.26 29.88 -20.50
C VAL A 10 -35.49 30.36 -21.75
N THR A 11 -35.88 31.50 -22.32
CA THR A 11 -35.23 32.14 -23.45
C THR A 11 -33.84 32.67 -23.15
N GLN A 12 -33.57 33.15 -21.93
CA GLN A 12 -32.23 33.57 -21.54
C GLN A 12 -31.29 32.38 -21.33
N GLN A 13 -31.76 31.25 -20.81
CA GLN A 13 -30.94 30.05 -20.69
C GLN A 13 -30.55 29.44 -22.04
N ALA A 14 -31.46 29.47 -23.01
CA ALA A 14 -31.21 29.01 -24.36
C ALA A 14 -30.15 29.89 -25.07
N CYS A 15 -30.18 31.22 -24.82
CA CYS A 15 -29.17 32.12 -25.38
C CYS A 15 -27.77 31.90 -24.83
N VAL A 16 -27.65 31.64 -23.51
CA VAL A 16 -26.34 31.36 -22.88
C VAL A 16 -25.80 30.02 -23.35
N LEU A 17 -26.61 28.99 -23.51
CA LEU A 17 -26.22 27.69 -24.04
C LEU A 17 -25.75 27.79 -25.50
N ASN A 18 -26.46 28.56 -26.33
CA ASN A 18 -26.02 28.79 -27.72
C ASN A 18 -24.74 29.60 -27.83
N GLN A 19 -24.52 30.57 -26.94
CA GLN A 19 -23.21 31.28 -26.88
C GLN A 19 -22.07 30.39 -26.43
N ALA A 20 -22.31 29.49 -25.45
CA ALA A 20 -21.30 28.52 -25.01
C ALA A 20 -20.97 27.51 -26.13
N LEU A 21 -21.95 27.04 -26.88
CA LEU A 21 -21.76 26.16 -28.03
C LEU A 21 -21.06 26.88 -29.22
N ALA A 22 -21.31 28.17 -29.42
CA ALA A 22 -20.62 28.96 -30.41
C ALA A 22 -19.14 29.18 -30.05
N LEU A 23 -18.83 29.40 -28.78
CA LEU A 23 -17.46 29.48 -28.28
C LEU A 23 -16.68 28.18 -28.45
N CYS A 24 -17.36 27.02 -28.25
CA CYS A 24 -16.76 25.70 -28.51
C CYS A 24 -16.52 25.42 -30.01
N ARG A 25 -17.30 26.08 -30.92
CA ARG A 25 -17.11 25.93 -32.35
C ARG A 25 -16.12 26.93 -32.96
N ALA A 26 -15.79 28.01 -32.27
CA ALA A 26 -14.89 29.07 -32.72
C ALA A 26 -13.47 28.93 -32.18
N THR A 27 -13.06 27.76 -31.73
CA THR A 27 -11.63 27.50 -31.59
C THR A 27 -11.06 27.41 -33.01
N PRO A 28 -10.21 28.36 -33.43
CA PRO A 28 -9.47 28.19 -34.68
C PRO A 28 -8.77 26.84 -34.52
N SER A 29 -8.86 25.98 -35.53
CA SER A 29 -8.01 24.82 -35.63
C SER A 29 -6.58 25.34 -35.50
N SER A 30 -6.04 25.34 -34.30
CA SER A 30 -4.65 25.61 -34.11
C SER A 30 -3.98 24.54 -34.96
N GLN A 31 -3.33 25.00 -35.98
CA GLN A 31 -2.44 24.17 -36.77
C GLN A 31 -1.35 23.73 -35.82
N HIS A 32 -1.66 22.69 -35.04
CA HIS A 32 -0.63 21.98 -34.32
C HIS A 32 0.35 21.49 -35.38
N PRO A 33 1.57 21.94 -35.35
CA PRO A 33 2.54 21.50 -36.32
C PRO A 33 2.52 19.98 -36.33
N VAL A 34 2.41 19.39 -37.54
CA VAL A 34 2.26 17.95 -37.79
C VAL A 34 3.28 17.11 -37.01
N TRP A 35 4.41 17.71 -36.64
CA TRP A 35 5.46 17.07 -35.83
C TRP A 35 5.07 16.82 -34.37
N ALA A 36 4.17 17.60 -33.75
CA ALA A 36 3.72 17.36 -32.38
C ALA A 36 2.83 16.10 -32.29
N SER A 37 1.95 15.89 -33.27
CA SER A 37 1.09 14.71 -33.34
C SER A 37 1.88 13.43 -33.66
N VAL A 38 2.96 13.55 -34.42
CA VAL A 38 3.86 12.44 -34.77
C VAL A 38 4.66 12.01 -33.53
N SER A 39 5.11 12.97 -32.70
CA SER A 39 5.85 12.64 -31.47
C SER A 39 4.98 11.95 -30.41
N GLU A 40 3.71 12.34 -30.27
CA GLU A 40 2.77 11.66 -29.38
C GLU A 40 2.46 10.24 -29.84
N ARG A 41 2.27 10.02 -31.13
CA ARG A 41 2.05 8.69 -31.69
C ARG A 41 3.27 7.80 -31.54
N GLN A 42 4.47 8.32 -31.78
CA GLN A 42 5.71 7.59 -31.60
C GLN A 42 5.95 7.23 -30.13
N TYR A 43 5.62 8.13 -29.21
CA TYR A 43 5.73 7.86 -27.78
C TYR A 43 4.77 6.73 -27.32
N LYS A 44 3.53 6.72 -27.82
CA LYS A 44 2.55 5.68 -27.50
C LYS A 44 2.87 4.33 -28.14
N SER A 45 3.41 4.33 -29.37
CA SER A 45 3.72 3.11 -30.09
C SER A 45 5.08 2.51 -29.72
N MET A 46 6.05 3.35 -29.36
CA MET A 46 7.42 2.95 -29.04
C MET A 46 7.96 3.80 -27.88
N PRO A 47 7.58 3.49 -26.64
CA PRO A 47 7.88 4.31 -25.46
C PRO A 47 9.39 4.48 -25.20
N THR A 48 10.24 3.65 -25.77
CA THR A 48 11.70 3.77 -25.67
C THR A 48 12.33 4.52 -26.83
N HIS A 49 11.58 4.72 -27.93
CA HIS A 49 12.09 5.35 -29.14
C HIS A 49 12.06 6.88 -29.01
N GLY A 50 13.18 7.51 -28.98
CA GLY A 50 13.34 8.95 -28.76
C GLY A 50 13.83 9.35 -27.38
N ILE A 51 13.38 8.69 -26.31
CA ILE A 51 13.89 8.95 -24.96
C ILE A 51 15.39 8.62 -24.86
N GLY A 52 15.83 7.53 -25.50
CA GLY A 52 17.23 7.17 -25.58
C GLY A 52 18.09 8.18 -26.36
N ARG A 53 17.56 8.73 -27.44
CA ARG A 53 18.25 9.70 -28.32
C ARG A 53 18.50 11.04 -27.63
N TRP A 54 17.56 11.51 -26.81
CA TRP A 54 17.61 12.79 -26.12
C TRP A 54 18.03 12.71 -24.67
N ARG A 55 18.38 11.51 -24.20
CA ARG A 55 18.72 11.26 -22.78
C ARG A 55 19.90 12.10 -22.28
N HIS A 56 20.81 12.48 -23.16
CA HIS A 56 21.96 13.32 -22.83
C HIS A 56 21.59 14.80 -22.59
N LEU A 57 20.42 15.22 -23.07
CA LEU A 57 19.88 16.58 -22.86
C LEU A 57 19.03 16.69 -21.61
N LEU A 58 18.59 15.56 -21.05
CA LEU A 58 17.83 15.57 -19.80
C LEU A 58 18.77 15.89 -18.63
N PRO A 59 18.35 16.77 -17.71
CA PRO A 59 19.12 17.00 -16.49
C PRO A 59 19.33 15.66 -15.78
N LYS A 60 20.58 15.35 -15.43
CA LYS A 60 20.89 14.14 -14.67
C LYS A 60 20.18 14.25 -13.34
N GLU A 61 19.12 13.46 -13.15
CA GLU A 61 18.50 13.34 -11.84
C GLU A 61 19.57 12.91 -10.84
N ALA A 62 19.70 13.66 -9.75
CA ALA A 62 20.55 13.24 -8.64
C ALA A 62 20.16 11.82 -8.24
N PRO A 63 21.12 10.90 -8.03
CA PRO A 63 20.81 9.53 -7.67
C PRO A 63 19.93 9.57 -6.41
N LYS A 64 18.67 9.14 -6.55
CA LYS A 64 17.75 9.01 -5.41
C LYS A 64 18.46 8.08 -4.43
N LYS A 65 18.85 8.60 -3.26
CA LYS A 65 19.42 7.78 -2.20
C LYS A 65 18.50 6.59 -2.01
N LYS A 66 18.99 5.39 -2.34
CA LYS A 66 18.26 4.15 -2.08
C LYS A 66 18.08 4.12 -0.56
N LYS A 67 16.85 4.26 -0.09
CA LYS A 67 16.55 4.07 1.33
C LYS A 67 16.93 2.63 1.64
N ASP A 68 17.91 2.46 2.50
CA ASP A 68 18.32 1.13 2.95
C ASP A 68 17.13 0.51 3.69
N LYS A 69 16.45 -0.41 3.03
CA LYS A 69 15.29 -1.11 3.59
C LYS A 69 15.67 -2.06 4.74
N HIS A 70 16.96 -2.25 4.93
CA HIS A 70 17.53 -3.14 5.96
C HIS A 70 17.84 -2.43 7.28
N GLN A 71 17.75 -1.10 7.30
CA GLN A 71 17.94 -0.37 8.55
C GLN A 71 16.61 -0.30 9.30
N MET A 72 16.64 -0.72 10.55
CA MET A 72 15.50 -0.55 11.46
C MET A 72 15.25 0.95 11.66
N LYS A 73 14.00 1.37 11.55
CA LYS A 73 13.63 2.73 11.91
C LYS A 73 13.71 2.90 13.42
N GLU A 74 14.04 4.09 13.84
CA GLU A 74 14.06 4.45 15.25
C GLU A 74 12.70 4.16 15.90
N ILE A 75 12.73 3.40 16.99
CA ILE A 75 11.54 3.06 17.78
C ILE A 75 11.18 4.31 18.58
N MET A 76 10.01 4.85 18.36
CA MET A 76 9.53 6.01 19.11
C MET A 76 9.02 5.55 20.47
N ALA A 77 9.51 6.20 21.51
CA ALA A 77 9.01 5.98 22.86
C ALA A 77 7.56 6.51 22.99
N GLU A 78 6.81 5.92 23.90
CA GLU A 78 5.50 6.39 24.28
C GLU A 78 5.58 7.71 25.09
N THR A 79 4.51 8.45 25.05
CA THR A 79 4.29 9.66 25.84
C THR A 79 2.91 9.59 26.52
N ASP A 80 2.63 10.44 27.48
CA ASP A 80 1.34 10.45 28.21
C ASP A 80 0.11 10.59 27.30
N THR A 81 0.28 11.17 26.10
CA THR A 81 -0.82 11.43 25.15
C THR A 81 -0.79 10.53 23.92
N THR A 82 0.35 9.93 23.59
CA THR A 82 0.52 9.12 22.39
C THR A 82 1.25 7.83 22.69
N TYR A 83 0.77 6.75 22.10
CA TYR A 83 1.48 5.46 22.11
C TYR A 83 2.76 5.53 21.28
N GLY A 84 3.73 4.72 21.64
CA GLY A 84 4.96 4.53 20.88
C GLY A 84 4.71 3.89 19.51
N THR A 85 5.68 3.11 19.05
CA THR A 85 5.54 2.36 17.80
C THR A 85 4.76 1.08 18.05
N LEU A 86 3.56 0.96 17.45
CA LEU A 86 2.69 -0.20 17.59
C LEU A 86 2.68 -1.03 16.31
N ASN A 87 2.68 -2.35 16.46
CA ASN A 87 2.49 -3.32 15.38
C ASN A 87 1.08 -3.87 15.41
N VAL A 88 0.32 -3.62 14.37
CA VAL A 88 -0.95 -4.28 14.10
C VAL A 88 -0.67 -5.47 13.19
N LYS A 89 -0.68 -6.67 13.76
CA LYS A 89 -0.42 -7.93 13.06
C LYS A 89 -1.74 -8.58 12.68
N VAL A 90 -1.83 -8.97 11.43
CA VAL A 90 -2.96 -9.69 10.83
C VAL A 90 -2.47 -11.05 10.39
N SER A 91 -3.10 -12.13 10.85
CA SER A 91 -2.74 -13.50 10.50
C SER A 91 -3.95 -14.28 10.00
N GLY A 92 -3.74 -15.22 9.10
CA GLY A 92 -4.79 -16.06 8.53
C GLY A 92 -4.25 -17.08 7.55
N TYR A 93 -5.10 -18.02 7.15
CA TYR A 93 -4.75 -19.07 6.19
C TYR A 93 -4.94 -18.60 4.73
N ASP A 94 -5.87 -17.69 4.49
CA ASP A 94 -6.10 -17.10 3.17
C ASP A 94 -5.29 -15.81 3.00
N MET A 95 -4.32 -15.85 2.10
CA MET A 95 -3.46 -14.72 1.77
C MET A 95 -4.26 -13.52 1.25
N THR A 96 -5.30 -13.77 0.45
CA THR A 96 -6.10 -12.73 -0.18
C THR A 96 -6.85 -11.91 0.85
N VAL A 97 -7.53 -12.58 1.78
CA VAL A 97 -8.29 -11.93 2.86
C VAL A 97 -7.36 -11.16 3.80
N VAL A 98 -6.22 -11.75 4.17
CA VAL A 98 -5.20 -11.09 5.01
C VAL A 98 -4.65 -9.84 4.32
N GLU A 99 -4.39 -9.88 3.02
CA GLU A 99 -3.89 -8.75 2.26
C GLU A 99 -4.92 -7.63 2.15
N HIS A 100 -6.15 -7.94 1.79
CA HIS A 100 -7.25 -6.97 1.69
C HIS A 100 -7.53 -6.31 3.04
N TYR A 101 -7.53 -7.09 4.12
CA TYR A 101 -7.75 -6.54 5.44
C TYR A 101 -6.58 -5.64 5.90
N SER A 102 -5.35 -6.01 5.60
CA SER A 102 -4.18 -5.15 5.89
C SER A 102 -4.23 -3.82 5.12
N GLN A 103 -4.69 -3.85 3.86
CA GLN A 103 -4.93 -2.64 3.06
C GLN A 103 -6.06 -1.78 3.64
N TYR A 104 -7.13 -2.43 4.11
CA TYR A 104 -8.22 -1.74 4.79
C TYR A 104 -7.71 -0.99 6.03
N ILE A 105 -6.91 -1.66 6.88
CA ILE A 105 -6.29 -1.04 8.06
C ILE A 105 -5.44 0.17 7.67
N HIS A 106 -4.60 0.02 6.65
CA HIS A 106 -3.76 1.12 6.16
C HIS A 106 -4.59 2.32 5.69
N ASN A 107 -5.66 2.06 4.94
CA ASN A 107 -6.57 3.11 4.45
C ASN A 107 -7.33 3.78 5.59
N LEU A 108 -7.75 3.01 6.60
CA LEU A 108 -8.39 3.52 7.81
C LEU A 108 -7.44 4.45 8.58
N CYS A 109 -6.19 4.05 8.76
CA CYS A 109 -5.17 4.89 9.39
C CYS A 109 -4.99 6.22 8.66
N ASN A 110 -4.93 6.19 7.33
CA ASN A 110 -4.83 7.41 6.52
C ASN A 110 -6.05 8.33 6.70
N ARG A 111 -7.28 7.77 6.81
CA ARG A 111 -8.51 8.53 7.03
C ARG A 111 -8.56 9.16 8.42
N LEU A 112 -8.07 8.46 9.43
CA LEU A 112 -8.01 8.95 10.81
C LEU A 112 -6.79 9.85 11.08
N GLY A 113 -5.92 10.06 10.10
CA GLY A 113 -4.71 10.85 10.26
C GLY A 113 -3.61 10.17 11.07
N ILE A 114 -3.73 8.85 11.30
CA ILE A 114 -2.73 8.06 12.02
C ILE A 114 -1.55 7.78 11.06
N LYS A 115 -0.35 8.06 11.51
CA LYS A 115 0.84 7.87 10.69
C LYS A 115 1.26 6.40 10.65
N VAL A 116 1.20 5.81 9.47
CA VAL A 116 1.75 4.47 9.22
C VAL A 116 3.25 4.58 8.93
N ALA A 117 4.07 3.92 9.75
CA ALA A 117 5.52 3.91 9.59
C ALA A 117 5.93 2.97 8.45
N GLU A 118 5.46 1.73 8.51
CA GLU A 118 5.71 0.69 7.49
C GLU A 118 4.54 -0.29 7.42
N SER A 119 4.42 -0.94 6.26
CA SER A 119 3.54 -2.10 6.07
C SER A 119 4.33 -3.18 5.35
N TYR A 120 4.41 -4.36 5.95
CA TYR A 120 5.21 -5.46 5.42
C TYR A 120 4.57 -6.82 5.71
N ALA A 121 4.99 -7.82 4.94
CA ALA A 121 4.62 -9.21 5.17
C ALA A 121 5.71 -9.90 5.97
N LEU A 122 5.30 -10.78 6.88
CA LEU A 122 6.20 -11.73 7.52
C LEU A 122 6.37 -12.99 6.66
N PRO A 123 7.46 -13.74 6.85
CA PRO A 123 7.64 -15.02 6.17
C PRO A 123 6.47 -15.97 6.45
N THR A 124 5.94 -16.61 5.40
CA THR A 124 4.86 -17.59 5.52
C THR A 124 5.33 -18.79 6.36
N LYS A 125 4.55 -19.13 7.36
CA LYS A 125 4.77 -20.32 8.19
C LYS A 125 4.03 -21.50 7.57
N SER A 126 4.69 -22.64 7.43
CA SER A 126 4.07 -23.89 7.00
C SER A 126 4.05 -24.88 8.17
N THR A 127 2.88 -25.40 8.49
CA THR A 127 2.68 -26.43 9.51
C THR A 127 2.16 -27.69 8.85
N GLU A 128 2.90 -28.77 8.98
CA GLU A 128 2.54 -30.07 8.45
C GLU A 128 1.64 -30.80 9.46
N VAL A 129 0.47 -31.24 9.00
CA VAL A 129 -0.44 -32.05 9.79
C VAL A 129 -0.13 -33.50 9.47
N MET A 130 0.41 -34.21 10.48
CA MET A 130 0.77 -35.60 10.35
C MET A 130 -0.33 -36.49 10.97
N LEU A 131 -0.77 -37.49 10.19
CA LEU A 131 -1.67 -38.54 10.69
C LEU A 131 -0.94 -39.87 10.79
N MET A 132 -1.33 -40.65 11.77
CA MET A 132 -0.85 -42.02 11.93
C MET A 132 -1.74 -42.97 11.12
N GLN A 133 -1.12 -43.91 10.42
CA GLN A 133 -1.82 -44.92 9.66
C GLN A 133 -2.65 -45.83 10.59
N GLU A 134 -3.89 -46.15 10.22
CA GLU A 134 -4.81 -46.93 11.05
C GLU A 134 -4.25 -48.30 11.46
N GLN A 135 -3.43 -48.92 10.61
CA GLN A 135 -2.84 -50.24 10.86
C GLN A 135 -1.31 -50.15 10.83
N GLY A 136 -0.71 -49.25 11.58
CA GLY A 136 0.74 -49.15 11.63
C GLY A 136 1.23 -47.97 12.47
N THR A 137 2.55 -47.93 12.68
CA THR A 137 3.25 -46.86 13.40
C THR A 137 3.80 -45.79 12.48
N LYS A 138 3.56 -45.89 11.16
CA LYS A 138 4.04 -44.93 10.21
C LYS A 138 3.16 -43.68 10.19
N MET A 139 3.80 -42.54 10.29
CA MET A 139 3.16 -41.21 10.12
C MET A 139 3.28 -40.75 8.68
N TYR A 140 2.23 -40.19 8.16
CA TYR A 140 2.23 -39.53 6.83
C TYR A 140 1.68 -38.11 6.96
N VAL A 141 2.12 -37.23 6.06
CA VAL A 141 1.63 -35.87 5.97
C VAL A 141 0.29 -35.86 5.25
N ASP A 142 -0.77 -35.49 5.94
CA ASP A 142 -2.12 -35.38 5.39
C ASP A 142 -2.34 -34.02 4.73
N ALA A 143 -1.97 -32.94 5.42
CA ALA A 143 -2.13 -31.59 4.92
C ALA A 143 -0.97 -30.69 5.33
N VAL A 144 -0.73 -29.66 4.54
CA VAL A 144 0.23 -28.58 4.85
C VAL A 144 -0.55 -27.28 4.97
N LEU A 145 -0.67 -26.75 6.18
CA LEU A 145 -1.31 -25.48 6.46
C LEU A 145 -0.29 -24.34 6.31
N LYS A 146 -0.63 -23.36 5.53
CA LYS A 146 0.19 -22.14 5.36
C LYS A 146 -0.46 -20.98 6.08
N THR A 147 0.24 -20.39 7.04
CA THR A 147 -0.20 -19.19 7.73
C THR A 147 0.49 -17.97 7.14
N HIS A 148 -0.32 -17.03 6.66
CA HIS A 148 0.13 -15.75 6.13
C HIS A 148 -0.01 -14.68 7.19
N GLU A 149 1.02 -13.86 7.35
CA GLU A 149 1.07 -12.81 8.36
C GLU A 149 1.46 -11.48 7.71
N ARG A 150 0.68 -10.43 8.00
CA ARG A 150 0.99 -9.05 7.61
C ARG A 150 1.03 -8.15 8.82
N VAL A 151 1.91 -7.18 8.79
CA VAL A 151 2.08 -6.21 9.87
C VAL A 151 1.94 -4.81 9.31
N VAL A 152 1.09 -4.02 9.95
CA VAL A 152 0.98 -2.57 9.73
C VAL A 152 1.54 -1.89 10.97
N GLN A 153 2.65 -1.20 10.80
CA GLN A 153 3.33 -0.50 11.89
C GLN A 153 2.82 0.93 11.99
N LEU A 154 2.30 1.26 13.15
CA LEU A 154 1.77 2.59 13.46
C LEU A 154 2.79 3.37 14.29
N SER A 155 2.88 4.66 14.02
CA SER A 155 3.67 5.59 14.83
C SER A 155 2.78 6.71 15.35
N ARG A 156 2.89 7.01 16.63
CA ARG A 156 2.17 8.10 17.31
C ARG A 156 0.64 7.97 17.19
N LEU A 157 0.10 6.88 17.72
CA LEU A 157 -1.33 6.74 17.89
C LEU A 157 -1.77 7.51 19.14
N ASP A 158 -2.69 8.48 19.00
CA ASP A 158 -3.25 9.21 20.12
C ASP A 158 -4.08 8.30 21.02
N THR A 159 -3.92 8.47 22.35
CA THR A 159 -4.69 7.70 23.34
C THR A 159 -6.19 7.90 23.22
N ALA A 160 -6.64 9.10 22.84
CA ALA A 160 -8.06 9.40 22.62
C ALA A 160 -8.65 8.70 21.38
N VAL A 161 -7.85 8.51 20.33
CA VAL A 161 -8.29 7.87 19.07
C VAL A 161 -8.18 6.35 19.13
N CYS A 162 -7.29 5.82 19.98
CA CYS A 162 -7.02 4.39 20.09
C CYS A 162 -8.28 3.53 20.30
N PRO A 163 -9.18 3.81 21.25
CA PRO A 163 -10.36 2.98 21.49
C PRO A 163 -11.30 2.96 20.30
N VAL A 164 -11.51 4.10 19.64
CA VAL A 164 -12.34 4.19 18.43
C VAL A 164 -11.73 3.40 17.28
N PHE A 165 -10.42 3.53 17.10
CA PHE A 165 -9.68 2.79 16.09
C PHE A 165 -9.82 1.27 16.29
N MET A 166 -9.61 0.79 17.52
CA MET A 166 -9.72 -0.62 17.86
C MET A 166 -11.15 -1.16 17.67
N ASP A 167 -12.16 -0.39 18.08
CA ASP A 167 -13.56 -0.77 17.91
C ASP A 167 -13.95 -0.93 16.43
N VAL A 168 -13.50 0.00 15.58
CA VAL A 168 -13.73 -0.08 14.13
C VAL A 168 -13.01 -1.28 13.51
N LEU A 169 -11.78 -1.59 13.94
CA LEU A 169 -11.05 -2.76 13.44
C LEU A 169 -11.78 -4.05 13.80
N LEU A 170 -12.16 -4.22 15.06
CA LEU A 170 -12.84 -5.44 15.52
C LEU A 170 -14.19 -5.66 14.85
N LYS A 171 -14.97 -4.57 14.62
CA LYS A 171 -16.28 -4.65 13.94
C LYS A 171 -16.17 -5.03 12.45
N ASN A 172 -15.05 -4.70 11.81
CA ASN A 172 -14.83 -4.97 10.40
C ASN A 172 -13.82 -6.11 10.16
N GLN A 173 -13.50 -6.88 11.20
CA GLN A 173 -12.63 -8.03 11.08
C GLN A 173 -13.31 -9.14 10.27
N PRO A 174 -12.70 -9.62 9.17
CA PRO A 174 -13.25 -10.71 8.39
C PRO A 174 -13.08 -12.05 9.14
N GLU A 175 -13.96 -12.99 8.86
CA GLU A 175 -13.87 -14.35 9.39
C GLU A 175 -12.58 -15.04 8.90
N GLY A 176 -11.97 -15.85 9.76
CA GLY A 176 -10.73 -16.57 9.45
C GLY A 176 -9.45 -15.72 9.53
N VAL A 177 -9.54 -14.49 10.00
CA VAL A 177 -8.40 -13.61 10.25
C VAL A 177 -8.27 -13.33 11.74
N GLU A 178 -7.07 -13.46 12.26
CA GLU A 178 -6.73 -13.09 13.63
C GLU A 178 -6.03 -11.73 13.64
N LEU A 179 -6.43 -10.88 14.58
CA LEU A 179 -5.86 -9.56 14.81
C LEU A 179 -5.08 -9.54 16.12
N SER A 180 -3.85 -9.06 16.10
CA SER A 180 -3.02 -8.88 17.29
C SER A 180 -2.34 -7.51 17.24
N VAL A 181 -2.43 -6.75 18.32
CA VAL A 181 -1.80 -5.44 18.47
C VAL A 181 -0.80 -5.51 19.61
N LYS A 182 0.44 -5.10 19.34
CA LYS A 182 1.52 -5.06 20.33
C LYS A 182 2.54 -3.99 19.99
N GLU A 183 3.33 -3.64 20.97
CA GLU A 183 4.46 -2.74 20.79
C GLU A 183 5.51 -3.35 19.87
N HIS A 184 6.17 -2.49 19.11
CA HIS A 184 7.24 -2.91 18.21
C HIS A 184 8.53 -3.16 18.99
N THR A 185 9.09 -4.34 18.82
CA THR A 185 10.37 -4.74 19.42
C THR A 185 11.42 -5.02 18.34
N GLU A 186 12.69 -4.99 18.72
CA GLU A 186 13.78 -5.36 17.81
C GLU A 186 13.66 -6.79 17.29
N ALA A 187 13.15 -7.71 18.11
CA ALA A 187 12.89 -9.09 17.70
C ALA A 187 11.85 -9.18 16.58
N ASP A 188 10.83 -8.31 16.59
CA ASP A 188 9.82 -8.25 15.52
C ASP A 188 10.44 -7.75 14.20
N PHE A 189 11.42 -6.87 14.27
CA PHE A 189 12.16 -6.42 13.09
C PHE A 189 12.97 -7.57 12.48
N GLN A 190 13.67 -8.34 13.27
CA GLN A 190 14.47 -9.48 12.80
C GLN A 190 13.58 -10.60 12.25
N ALA A 191 12.42 -10.87 12.85
CA ALA A 191 11.45 -11.85 12.36
C ALA A 191 10.92 -11.57 10.95
N ARG A 192 11.08 -10.34 10.44
CA ARG A 192 10.73 -9.93 9.09
C ARG A 192 11.57 -10.63 8.01
N PHE A 193 12.79 -11.01 8.35
CA PHE A 193 13.72 -11.59 7.39
C PHE A 193 13.77 -13.10 7.53
N LYS A 194 13.63 -13.79 6.40
CA LYS A 194 13.83 -15.23 6.36
C LYS A 194 15.32 -15.52 6.24
N GLY A 195 15.87 -16.26 7.20
CA GLY A 195 17.25 -16.76 7.11
C GLY A 195 17.44 -17.63 5.86
N ARG A 196 18.57 -17.48 5.21
CA ARG A 196 18.98 -18.29 4.07
C ARG A 196 20.29 -19.00 4.44
N PRO A 197 20.23 -20.21 5.02
CA PRO A 197 21.41 -20.92 5.51
C PRO A 197 22.44 -21.17 4.40
N GLU A 198 22.01 -21.38 3.15
CA GLU A 198 22.89 -21.53 2.01
C GLU A 198 23.75 -20.28 1.76
N LEU A 199 23.14 -19.11 1.87
CA LEU A 199 23.82 -17.83 1.65
C LEU A 199 24.77 -17.51 2.82
N GLU A 200 24.38 -17.84 4.05
CA GLU A 200 25.24 -17.70 5.23
C GLU A 200 26.48 -18.59 5.13
N GLY A 201 26.31 -19.84 4.66
CA GLY A 201 27.42 -20.75 4.39
C GLY A 201 28.41 -20.21 3.33
N LEU A 202 27.90 -19.61 2.25
CA LEU A 202 28.73 -18.99 1.21
C LEU A 202 29.48 -17.75 1.73
N ILE A 203 28.79 -16.90 2.52
CA ILE A 203 29.43 -15.72 3.12
C ILE A 203 30.54 -16.15 4.07
N ALA A 204 30.32 -17.17 4.89
CA ALA A 204 31.33 -17.72 5.78
C ALA A 204 32.57 -18.25 5.03
N GLN A 205 32.36 -18.89 3.87
CA GLN A 205 33.46 -19.35 2.99
C GLN A 205 34.23 -18.18 2.34
N MET A 206 33.57 -17.07 2.04
CA MET A 206 34.23 -15.89 1.45
C MET A 206 34.99 -15.03 2.47
N SER A 207 34.68 -15.17 3.77
CA SER A 207 35.32 -14.43 4.85
C SER A 207 36.57 -15.09 5.38
N HIS A 208 36.90 -16.29 4.91
CA HIS A 208 38.18 -17.01 5.13
C HIS A 208 39.08 -16.87 3.91
#